data_f4c35d183d0fd8ca03310f1e0c5ff4b1
#
_entry.id   f4c35d183d0fd8ca03310f1e0c5ff4b1
#
_cell.length_a   1.000
_cell.length_b   1.000
_cell.length_c   1.000
_cell.angle_alpha   90.00
_cell.angle_beta   90.00
_cell.angle_gamma   90.00
#
_symmetry.space_group_name_H-M   'P 1'
#
loop_
_entity.id
_entity.type
_entity.pdbx_description
1 polymer ?
#
loop_
_entity_poly.entity_id
_entity_poly.type
_entity_poly.pdbx_seq_one_letter_code
_entity_poly.pdbx_strand_id
1 'polypeptide(L)'
;TVLKKGVHIKTYDYKTLTQFNSIGLPKKFHVPEKGAKPSSNSPKLDINKFKSIIDQSFKRSLDLHDYIKRINGKIATIIVIGDYEGIAILTYEGSEENSFVYLDKFAVLPHLKGSLGISDIIFNLMFKKFPNEILWRSRKDNVVNKWYFQRSVAVLDLSIDLDPEHCDEKQSQFKLFYYGNPQYAKRALRDKKRLREFMRSVRDIKPSWENEKNIS
;
A
#
# COMPACT_ATOMS: atom_id res chain seq x y z
N THR A 1 9.23 22.99 0.41
CA THR A 1 7.82 23.41 0.29
C THR A 1 7.22 23.40 1.67
N VAL A 2 6.94 24.57 2.18
CA VAL A 2 6.42 24.79 3.54
C VAL A 2 4.99 24.27 3.56
N LEU A 3 4.74 23.24 4.36
CA LEU A 3 3.39 22.86 4.74
C LEU A 3 2.73 24.05 5.43
N LYS A 4 1.69 24.57 4.83
CA LYS A 4 0.90 25.63 5.46
C LYS A 4 0.36 25.12 6.80
N LYS A 5 0.33 25.99 7.83
CA LYS A 5 -0.30 25.71 9.12
C LYS A 5 -1.66 25.03 8.90
N GLY A 6 -1.83 23.83 9.43
CA GLY A 6 -3.11 23.14 9.42
C GLY A 6 -3.17 21.81 8.66
N VAL A 7 -2.07 21.33 8.06
CA VAL A 7 -2.06 19.97 7.50
C VAL A 7 -1.85 18.97 8.63
N HIS A 8 -2.90 18.22 8.95
CA HIS A 8 -2.84 17.15 9.92
C HIS A 8 -2.35 15.86 9.24
N ILE A 9 -1.41 15.19 9.89
CA ILE A 9 -0.92 13.88 9.48
C ILE A 9 -1.37 12.89 10.56
N LYS A 10 -2.10 11.86 10.16
CA LYS A 10 -2.51 10.76 11.04
C LYS A 10 -1.90 9.46 10.54
N THR A 11 -1.36 8.69 11.47
CA THR A 11 -0.82 7.35 11.19
C THR A 11 -1.60 6.32 12.01
N TYR A 12 -1.95 5.22 11.36
CA TYR A 12 -2.66 4.11 11.96
C TYR A 12 -1.80 2.86 11.83
N ASP A 13 -1.15 2.46 12.91
CA ASP A 13 -0.31 1.27 12.94
C ASP A 13 -1.16 0.00 13.14
N TYR A 14 -0.54 -1.15 12.94
CA TYR A 14 -1.19 -2.47 13.04
C TYR A 14 -2.08 -2.65 14.27
N LYS A 15 -1.63 -2.17 15.44
CA LYS A 15 -2.40 -2.24 16.69
C LYS A 15 -3.68 -1.37 16.68
N THR A 16 -3.76 -0.37 15.82
CA THR A 16 -4.89 0.55 15.73
C THR A 16 -6.05 -0.06 14.95
N LEU A 17 -5.79 -1.03 14.09
CA LEU A 17 -6.83 -1.70 13.30
C LEU A 17 -7.76 -2.57 14.12
N THR A 18 -7.26 -3.17 15.18
CA THR A 18 -8.11 -3.91 16.12
C THR A 18 -9.12 -3.01 16.83
N GLN A 19 -8.74 -1.77 17.09
CA GLN A 19 -9.67 -0.75 17.62
C GLN A 19 -10.70 -0.30 16.57
N PHE A 20 -10.32 -0.35 15.32
CA PHE A 20 -11.14 -0.05 14.17
C PHE A 20 -12.29 -1.02 13.99
N ASN A 21 -11.99 -2.30 14.16
CA ASN A 21 -12.96 -3.37 14.05
C ASN A 21 -14.08 -3.23 15.07
N SER A 22 -13.86 -2.51 16.18
CA SER A 22 -14.88 -2.28 17.20
C SER A 22 -15.87 -1.16 16.85
N ILE A 23 -15.63 -0.37 15.79
CA ILE A 23 -16.32 0.92 15.58
C ILE A 23 -17.28 0.91 14.39
N GLY A 24 -17.37 -0.13 13.60
CA GLY A 24 -18.29 -0.14 12.47
C GLY A 24 -18.05 -1.22 11.43
N LEU A 25 -17.00 -2.00 11.57
CA LEU A 25 -16.82 -3.17 10.72
C LEU A 25 -17.72 -4.31 11.20
N PRO A 26 -18.25 -5.14 10.29
CA PRO A 26 -19.00 -6.32 10.66
C PRO A 26 -18.24 -7.19 11.67
N LYS A 27 -18.92 -7.75 12.65
CA LYS A 27 -18.32 -8.59 13.71
C LYS A 27 -17.40 -9.70 13.20
N LYS A 28 -17.63 -10.18 11.99
CA LYS A 28 -16.79 -11.20 11.34
C LYS A 28 -15.34 -10.77 11.04
N PHE A 29 -15.05 -9.49 11.12
CA PHE A 29 -13.69 -8.96 10.95
C PHE A 29 -12.95 -8.74 12.28
N HIS A 30 -13.60 -9.03 13.38
CA HIS A 30 -12.98 -8.92 14.70
C HIS A 30 -11.97 -10.06 14.88
N VAL A 31 -10.69 -9.70 14.90
CA VAL A 31 -9.64 -10.57 15.41
C VAL A 31 -9.40 -10.17 16.87
N PRO A 32 -9.71 -11.02 17.84
CA PRO A 32 -9.46 -10.69 19.24
C PRO A 32 -7.95 -10.70 19.49
N GLU A 33 -7.35 -9.54 19.70
CA GLU A 33 -6.05 -9.46 20.35
C GLU A 33 -6.22 -9.79 21.84
N LYS A 34 -5.57 -10.84 22.29
CA LYS A 34 -5.48 -11.16 23.71
C LYS A 34 -4.75 -10.00 24.43
N GLY A 35 -5.49 -9.16 25.14
CA GLY A 35 -4.93 -8.25 26.12
C GLY A 35 -4.89 -6.76 25.80
N ALA A 36 -5.32 -6.28 24.65
CA ALA A 36 -5.36 -4.85 24.36
C ALA A 36 -6.69 -4.22 24.82
N LYS A 37 -6.64 -3.38 25.84
CA LYS A 37 -7.76 -2.48 26.17
C LYS A 37 -7.77 -1.35 25.14
N PRO A 38 -8.93 -1.05 24.49
CA PRO A 38 -9.02 0.08 23.58
C PRO A 38 -8.74 1.38 24.30
N SER A 39 -7.77 2.15 23.83
CA SER A 39 -7.56 3.52 24.29
C SER A 39 -8.69 4.39 23.74
N SER A 40 -9.44 5.04 24.62
CA SER A 40 -10.58 5.89 24.27
C SER A 40 -10.22 7.14 23.45
N ASN A 41 -8.92 7.45 23.29
CA ASN A 41 -8.41 8.65 22.67
C ASN A 41 -7.69 8.43 21.33
N SER A 42 -7.71 7.23 20.76
CA SER A 42 -7.10 6.99 19.45
C SER A 42 -7.95 7.59 18.33
N PRO A 43 -7.35 8.33 17.37
CA PRO A 43 -8.11 8.85 16.24
C PRO A 43 -8.72 7.71 15.43
N LYS A 44 -10.00 7.83 15.11
CA LYS A 44 -10.75 6.84 14.34
C LYS A 44 -10.61 7.11 12.86
N LEU A 45 -10.34 6.08 12.05
CA LEU A 45 -10.36 6.17 10.59
C LEU A 45 -11.81 6.29 10.12
N ASP A 46 -12.10 7.24 9.31
CA ASP A 46 -13.41 7.34 8.66
C ASP A 46 -13.43 6.42 7.43
N ILE A 47 -14.11 5.30 7.56
CA ILE A 47 -14.11 4.27 6.52
C ILE A 47 -14.79 4.74 5.23
N ASN A 48 -15.75 5.64 5.32
CA ASN A 48 -16.42 6.21 4.16
C ASN A 48 -15.48 7.14 3.38
N LYS A 49 -14.76 8.01 4.09
CA LYS A 49 -13.75 8.87 3.47
C LYS A 49 -12.57 8.08 2.93
N PHE A 50 -12.18 7.01 3.62
CA PHE A 50 -11.17 6.06 3.17
C PHE A 50 -11.53 5.46 1.80
N LYS A 51 -12.73 4.88 1.69
CA LYS A 51 -13.21 4.33 0.41
C LYS A 51 -13.31 5.41 -0.65
N SER A 52 -13.84 6.57 -0.30
CA SER A 52 -14.08 7.68 -1.23
C SER A 52 -12.78 8.18 -1.89
N ILE A 53 -11.70 8.39 -1.13
CA ILE A 53 -10.44 8.84 -1.72
C ILE A 53 -9.84 7.78 -2.65
N ILE A 54 -9.93 6.51 -2.30
CA ILE A 54 -9.45 5.43 -3.14
C ILE A 54 -10.26 5.37 -4.45
N ASP A 55 -11.57 5.36 -4.36
CA ASP A 55 -12.45 5.33 -5.53
C ASP A 55 -12.20 6.50 -6.48
N GLN A 56 -12.09 7.70 -5.95
CA GLN A 56 -11.85 8.91 -6.76
C GLN A 56 -10.47 8.90 -7.42
N SER A 57 -9.45 8.50 -6.69
CA SER A 57 -8.07 8.50 -7.21
C SER A 57 -7.85 7.46 -8.30
N PHE A 58 -8.43 6.27 -8.14
CA PHE A 58 -8.27 5.16 -9.09
C PHE A 58 -9.35 5.14 -10.17
N LYS A 59 -10.40 5.95 -10.04
CA LYS A 59 -11.58 5.95 -10.92
C LYS A 59 -12.23 4.57 -11.03
N ARG A 60 -12.28 3.87 -9.91
CA ARG A 60 -12.85 2.53 -9.75
C ARG A 60 -13.58 2.44 -8.42
N SER A 61 -14.46 1.48 -8.28
CA SER A 61 -15.12 1.20 -7.01
C SER A 61 -14.37 0.10 -6.25
N LEU A 62 -13.91 0.43 -5.04
CA LEU A 62 -13.27 -0.53 -4.15
C LEU A 62 -14.33 -1.45 -3.53
N ASP A 63 -14.15 -2.76 -3.63
CA ASP A 63 -14.86 -3.71 -2.79
C ASP A 63 -14.28 -3.64 -1.38
N LEU A 64 -14.86 -2.76 -0.57
CA LEU A 64 -14.35 -2.45 0.76
C LEU A 64 -14.33 -3.69 1.67
N HIS A 65 -15.36 -4.54 1.58
CA HIS A 65 -15.44 -5.76 2.37
C HIS A 65 -14.30 -6.73 2.03
N ASP A 66 -14.09 -6.99 0.75
CA ASP A 66 -13.02 -7.87 0.26
C ASP A 66 -11.65 -7.30 0.60
N TYR A 67 -11.49 -5.99 0.40
CA TYR A 67 -10.24 -5.29 0.69
C TYR A 67 -9.84 -5.37 2.17
N ILE A 68 -10.76 -5.01 3.06
CA ILE A 68 -10.53 -5.07 4.51
C ILE A 68 -10.24 -6.51 4.96
N LYS A 69 -10.97 -7.49 4.42
CA LYS A 69 -10.71 -8.90 4.70
C LYS A 69 -9.30 -9.32 4.30
N ARG A 70 -8.84 -8.87 3.14
CA ARG A 70 -7.52 -9.20 2.62
C ARG A 70 -6.39 -8.58 3.43
N ILE A 71 -6.50 -7.30 3.79
CA ILE A 71 -5.43 -6.59 4.50
C ILE A 71 -5.45 -6.78 6.00
N ASN A 72 -6.55 -7.25 6.57
CA ASN A 72 -6.68 -7.43 8.02
C ASN A 72 -5.61 -8.43 8.53
N GLY A 73 -4.89 -8.02 9.55
CA GLY A 73 -3.76 -8.77 10.08
C GLY A 73 -2.43 -8.56 9.35
N LYS A 74 -2.43 -7.82 8.22
CA LYS A 74 -1.22 -7.56 7.43
C LYS A 74 -0.81 -6.09 7.42
N ILE A 75 -1.57 -5.19 8.02
CA ILE A 75 -1.29 -3.76 7.92
C ILE A 75 -0.02 -3.40 8.67
N ALA A 76 0.90 -2.75 7.96
CA ALA A 76 2.09 -2.15 8.53
C ALA A 76 1.77 -0.75 9.06
N THR A 77 1.17 0.09 8.25
CA THR A 77 0.67 1.42 8.64
C THR A 77 -0.31 1.96 7.61
N ILE A 78 -1.19 2.86 8.04
CA ILE A 78 -2.00 3.70 7.17
C ILE A 78 -1.65 5.15 7.48
N ILE A 79 -1.26 5.91 6.47
CA ILE A 79 -0.94 7.34 6.57
C ILE A 79 -2.07 8.12 5.93
N VAL A 80 -2.65 9.05 6.67
CA VAL A 80 -3.71 9.95 6.18
C VAL A 80 -3.25 11.39 6.29
N ILE A 81 -3.32 12.13 5.19
CA ILE A 81 -2.96 13.54 5.13
C ILE A 81 -4.23 14.39 5.09
N GLY A 82 -4.30 15.35 6.00
CA GLY A 82 -5.43 16.27 6.10
C GLY A 82 -6.75 15.56 6.35
N ASP A 83 -7.82 16.05 5.74
CA ASP A 83 -9.12 15.41 5.77
C ASP A 83 -9.26 14.42 4.60
N TYR A 84 -8.44 13.35 4.62
CA TYR A 84 -8.39 12.35 3.54
C TYR A 84 -8.07 12.96 2.16
N GLU A 85 -7.16 13.91 2.14
CA GLU A 85 -6.64 14.53 0.91
C GLU A 85 -5.57 13.65 0.25
N GLY A 86 -4.86 12.89 1.05
CA GLY A 86 -3.92 11.85 0.62
C GLY A 86 -3.95 10.67 1.58
N ILE A 87 -3.68 9.48 1.07
CA ILE A 87 -3.63 8.26 1.85
C ILE A 87 -2.58 7.29 1.30
N ALA A 88 -1.90 6.60 2.19
CA ALA A 88 -1.07 5.46 1.87
C ALA A 88 -1.40 4.28 2.79
N ILE A 89 -1.56 3.12 2.22
CA ILE A 89 -1.82 1.87 2.94
C ILE A 89 -0.66 0.93 2.67
N LEU A 90 0.11 0.64 3.71
CA LEU A 90 1.24 -0.26 3.65
C LEU A 90 0.92 -1.55 4.38
N THR A 91 1.26 -2.65 3.76
CA THR A 91 1.01 -4.00 4.27
C THR A 91 2.29 -4.81 4.34
N TYR A 92 2.31 -5.83 5.19
CA TYR A 92 3.34 -6.87 5.17
C TYR A 92 2.89 -7.97 4.22
N GLU A 93 3.70 -8.25 3.23
CA GLU A 93 3.45 -9.26 2.22
C GLU A 93 4.59 -10.27 2.17
N GLY A 94 4.40 -11.38 1.44
CA GLY A 94 5.37 -12.46 1.33
C GLY A 94 5.16 -13.55 2.39
N SER A 95 6.13 -14.46 2.47
CA SER A 95 6.15 -15.51 3.49
C SER A 95 6.74 -15.00 4.81
N GLU A 96 6.57 -15.77 5.90
CA GLU A 96 7.18 -15.42 7.20
C GLU A 96 8.70 -15.24 7.10
N GLU A 97 9.37 -16.06 6.30
CA GLU A 97 10.82 -16.00 6.11
C GLU A 97 11.27 -14.82 5.22
N ASN A 98 10.41 -14.42 4.27
CA ASN A 98 10.71 -13.39 3.27
C ASN A 98 9.63 -12.30 3.24
N SER A 99 9.24 -11.85 4.41
CA SER A 99 8.30 -10.74 4.56
C SER A 99 8.92 -9.42 4.08
N PHE A 100 8.11 -8.59 3.43
CA PHE A 100 8.50 -7.26 2.98
C PHE A 100 7.35 -6.27 3.15
N VAL A 101 7.70 -4.99 3.23
CA VAL A 101 6.71 -3.90 3.28
C VAL A 101 6.29 -3.55 1.86
N TYR A 102 4.99 -3.53 1.64
CA TYR A 102 4.39 -3.26 0.34
C TYR A 102 3.42 -2.08 0.43
N LEU A 103 3.57 -1.10 -0.46
CA LEU A 103 2.60 -0.03 -0.62
C LEU A 103 1.44 -0.55 -1.47
N ASP A 104 0.37 -0.95 -0.80
CA ASP A 104 -0.79 -1.56 -1.46
C ASP A 104 -1.65 -0.53 -2.19
N LYS A 105 -1.97 0.58 -1.54
CA LYS A 105 -2.72 1.69 -2.11
C LYS A 105 -2.04 3.01 -1.75
N PHE A 106 -1.89 3.84 -2.75
CA PHE A 106 -1.47 5.22 -2.63
C PHE A 106 -2.44 6.08 -3.43
N ALA A 107 -3.09 7.02 -2.76
CA ALA A 107 -4.11 7.86 -3.38
C ALA A 107 -3.98 9.31 -2.92
N VAL A 108 -4.15 10.22 -3.86
CA VAL A 108 -4.28 11.66 -3.63
C VAL A 108 -5.55 12.12 -4.34
N LEU A 109 -6.34 13.00 -3.73
CA LEU A 109 -7.52 13.55 -4.39
C LEU A 109 -7.14 14.13 -5.74
N PRO A 110 -7.91 13.87 -6.82
CA PRO A 110 -7.53 14.23 -8.18
C PRO A 110 -7.21 15.71 -8.37
N HIS A 111 -7.97 16.60 -7.72
CA HIS A 111 -7.78 18.07 -7.80
C HIS A 111 -6.55 18.56 -7.04
N LEU A 112 -5.92 17.72 -6.20
CA LEU A 112 -4.72 18.06 -5.43
C LEU A 112 -3.45 17.38 -5.97
N LYS A 113 -3.58 16.57 -7.01
CA LYS A 113 -2.43 15.91 -7.64
C LYS A 113 -1.48 16.99 -8.20
N GLY A 114 -0.24 16.98 -7.70
CA GLY A 114 0.83 17.84 -8.16
C GLY A 114 0.84 19.26 -7.60
N SER A 115 -0.18 19.70 -6.83
CA SER A 115 -0.30 21.10 -6.39
C SER A 115 0.20 21.38 -4.99
N LEU A 116 0.17 20.44 -4.05
CA LEU A 116 0.46 20.69 -2.63
C LEU A 116 1.60 19.84 -2.05
N GLY A 117 2.32 19.09 -2.87
CA GLY A 117 3.39 18.22 -2.40
C GLY A 117 2.93 17.06 -1.47
N ILE A 118 1.64 16.72 -1.50
CA ILE A 118 1.06 15.66 -0.66
C ILE A 118 1.76 14.32 -0.94
N SER A 119 2.01 14.03 -2.21
CA SER A 119 2.73 12.82 -2.62
C SER A 119 4.14 12.76 -2.03
N ASP A 120 4.88 13.87 -2.04
CA ASP A 120 6.22 13.94 -1.46
C ASP A 120 6.20 13.75 0.06
N ILE A 121 5.21 14.33 0.72
CA ILE A 121 5.04 14.17 2.18
C ILE A 121 4.81 12.71 2.53
N ILE A 122 3.89 12.05 1.83
CA ILE A 122 3.55 10.64 2.06
C ILE A 122 4.78 9.76 1.85
N PHE A 123 5.49 9.93 0.74
CA PHE A 123 6.66 9.11 0.43
C PHE A 123 7.81 9.35 1.41
N ASN A 124 8.06 10.60 1.81
CA ASN A 124 9.04 10.90 2.85
C ASN A 124 8.71 10.24 4.18
N LEU A 125 7.44 10.25 4.58
CA LEU A 125 6.98 9.56 5.78
C LEU A 125 7.13 8.04 5.69
N MET A 126 6.80 7.46 4.53
CA MET A 126 6.98 6.03 4.28
C MET A 126 8.45 5.62 4.41
N PHE A 127 9.34 6.34 3.75
CA PHE A 127 10.78 6.06 3.75
C PHE A 127 11.42 6.27 5.13
N LYS A 128 10.93 7.24 5.88
CA LYS A 128 11.37 7.45 7.27
C LYS A 128 10.91 6.32 8.18
N LYS A 129 9.69 5.83 8.00
CA LYS A 129 9.11 4.76 8.83
C LYS A 129 9.67 3.39 8.48
N PHE A 130 9.92 3.13 7.20
CA PHE A 130 10.44 1.87 6.67
C PHE A 130 11.69 2.13 5.81
N PRO A 131 12.83 2.46 6.43
CA PRO A 131 14.01 2.87 5.68
C PRO A 131 14.72 1.73 4.95
N ASN A 132 14.47 0.49 5.34
CA ASN A 132 15.18 -0.65 4.79
C ASN A 132 14.64 -1.07 3.44
N GLU A 133 13.31 -1.19 3.31
CA GLU A 133 12.73 -1.77 2.11
C GLU A 133 11.23 -1.46 2.00
N ILE A 134 10.81 -0.91 0.88
CA ILE A 134 9.40 -0.76 0.48
C ILE A 134 9.28 -1.13 -1.00
N LEU A 135 8.26 -1.92 -1.32
CA LEU A 135 7.91 -2.28 -2.69
C LEU A 135 6.53 -1.74 -3.05
N TRP A 136 6.35 -1.38 -4.30
CA TRP A 136 5.03 -1.06 -4.87
C TRP A 136 4.99 -1.41 -6.34
N ARG A 137 3.79 -1.65 -6.87
CA ARG A 137 3.60 -1.86 -8.30
C ARG A 137 2.84 -0.72 -8.94
N SER A 138 3.06 -0.53 -10.21
CA SER A 138 2.33 0.44 -11.03
C SER A 138 2.18 -0.09 -12.44
N ARG A 139 1.07 0.24 -13.10
CA ARG A 139 0.89 -0.10 -14.51
C ARG A 139 1.97 0.56 -15.35
N LYS A 140 2.44 -0.14 -16.40
CA LYS A 140 3.49 0.36 -17.29
C LYS A 140 3.15 1.69 -17.94
N ASP A 141 1.85 1.91 -18.23
CA ASP A 141 1.32 3.12 -18.87
C ASP A 141 0.97 4.25 -17.88
N ASN A 142 1.21 4.07 -16.60
CA ASN A 142 0.92 5.10 -15.62
C ASN A 142 1.87 6.28 -15.76
N VAL A 143 1.31 7.48 -16.00
CA VAL A 143 2.08 8.71 -16.17
C VAL A 143 2.92 9.10 -14.93
N VAL A 144 2.55 8.59 -13.76
CA VAL A 144 3.26 8.80 -12.49
C VAL A 144 4.56 7.99 -12.41
N ASN A 145 4.79 7.05 -13.29
CA ASN A 145 5.97 6.17 -13.25
C ASN A 145 7.29 6.93 -13.30
N LYS A 146 7.35 8.04 -14.02
CA LYS A 146 8.54 8.91 -14.04
C LYS A 146 8.88 9.42 -12.63
N TRP A 147 7.88 9.79 -11.86
CA TRP A 147 8.02 10.23 -10.48
C TRP A 147 8.42 9.07 -9.55
N TYR A 148 7.84 7.87 -9.74
CA TYR A 148 8.22 6.68 -9.01
C TYR A 148 9.66 6.25 -9.31
N PHE A 149 10.08 6.37 -10.56
CA PHE A 149 11.45 6.06 -10.99
C PHE A 149 12.50 6.88 -10.23
N GLN A 150 12.23 8.15 -10.02
CA GLN A 150 13.14 9.06 -9.30
C GLN A 150 13.28 8.71 -7.82
N ARG A 151 12.31 8.01 -7.25
CA ARG A 151 12.24 7.66 -5.81
C ARG A 151 12.58 6.21 -5.52
N SER A 152 12.72 5.40 -6.53
CA SER A 152 13.08 3.99 -6.41
C SER A 152 14.57 3.77 -6.61
N VAL A 153 15.07 2.67 -6.08
CA VAL A 153 16.47 2.20 -6.27
C VAL A 153 16.55 1.23 -7.44
N ALA A 154 15.50 0.45 -7.64
CA ALA A 154 15.41 -0.52 -8.73
C ALA A 154 13.97 -0.64 -9.23
N VAL A 155 13.83 -1.07 -10.47
CA VAL A 155 12.54 -1.36 -11.10
C VAL A 155 12.63 -2.70 -11.79
N LEU A 156 11.66 -3.57 -11.51
CA LEU A 156 11.51 -4.88 -12.14
C LEU A 156 10.27 -4.89 -13.03
N ASP A 157 10.40 -5.47 -14.19
CA ASP A 157 9.27 -5.68 -15.09
C ASP A 157 8.57 -7.00 -14.73
N LEU A 158 7.33 -6.94 -14.26
CA LEU A 158 6.57 -8.13 -13.88
C LEU A 158 6.11 -8.97 -15.08
N SER A 159 6.30 -8.47 -16.31
CA SER A 159 6.10 -9.27 -17.52
C SER A 159 7.28 -10.17 -17.84
N ILE A 160 8.46 -9.88 -17.28
CA ILE A 160 9.61 -10.75 -17.45
C ILE A 160 9.39 -11.98 -16.58
N ASP A 161 9.31 -13.11 -17.27
CA ASP A 161 9.05 -14.37 -16.62
C ASP A 161 10.35 -14.95 -16.05
N LEU A 162 10.48 -14.86 -14.74
CA LEU A 162 11.50 -15.59 -13.99
C LEU A 162 11.04 -17.01 -13.66
N ASP A 163 9.77 -17.33 -13.93
CA ASP A 163 9.18 -18.64 -13.73
C ASP A 163 8.13 -18.90 -14.83
N PRO A 164 8.51 -19.60 -15.94
CA PRO A 164 7.65 -19.81 -17.11
C PRO A 164 6.29 -20.47 -16.80
N GLU A 165 6.21 -21.19 -15.69
CA GLU A 165 4.98 -21.92 -15.31
C GLU A 165 3.89 -21.03 -14.70
N HIS A 166 4.19 -19.77 -14.37
CA HIS A 166 3.30 -18.89 -13.61
C HIS A 166 3.04 -17.54 -14.28
N CYS A 167 3.21 -17.44 -15.59
CA CYS A 167 2.95 -16.20 -16.33
C CYS A 167 1.43 -15.92 -16.39
N ASP A 168 0.96 -14.92 -15.66
CA ASP A 168 -0.38 -14.38 -15.80
C ASP A 168 -0.32 -13.15 -16.72
N GLU A 169 -0.96 -13.22 -17.89
CA GLU A 169 -1.00 -12.15 -18.88
C GLU A 169 -1.47 -10.80 -18.31
N LYS A 170 -2.39 -10.82 -17.33
CA LYS A 170 -2.86 -9.62 -16.65
C LYS A 170 -1.77 -8.90 -15.86
N GLN A 171 -0.82 -9.63 -15.32
CA GLN A 171 0.29 -9.07 -14.55
C GLN A 171 1.42 -8.52 -15.43
N SER A 172 1.45 -8.87 -16.71
CA SER A 172 2.43 -8.37 -17.68
C SER A 172 2.42 -6.85 -17.86
N GLN A 173 1.35 -6.17 -17.43
CA GLN A 173 1.18 -4.73 -17.56
C GLN A 173 1.71 -3.93 -16.37
N PHE A 174 2.36 -4.56 -15.40
CA PHE A 174 2.86 -3.91 -14.20
C PHE A 174 4.38 -3.89 -14.12
N LYS A 175 4.89 -2.82 -13.49
CA LYS A 175 6.26 -2.71 -13.02
C LYS A 175 6.28 -2.77 -11.50
N LEU A 176 7.30 -3.42 -10.95
CA LEU A 176 7.59 -3.48 -9.53
C LEU A 176 8.71 -2.49 -9.20
N PHE A 177 8.40 -1.52 -8.36
CA PHE A 177 9.36 -0.55 -7.87
C PHE A 177 9.90 -1.00 -6.51
N TYR A 178 11.19 -0.83 -6.33
CA TYR A 178 11.90 -1.17 -5.10
C TYR A 178 12.61 0.05 -4.55
N TYR A 179 12.33 0.37 -3.30
CA TYR A 179 13.08 1.33 -2.50
C TYR A 179 13.76 0.62 -1.35
N GLY A 180 14.98 1.02 -1.04
CA GLY A 180 15.70 0.53 0.12
C GLY A 180 16.90 1.38 0.42
N ASN A 181 17.38 1.28 1.65
CA ASN A 181 18.66 1.87 2.03
C ASN A 181 19.76 1.21 1.17
N PRO A 182 20.77 1.99 0.68
CA PRO A 182 21.74 1.49 -0.29
C PRO A 182 22.49 0.21 0.11
N GLN A 183 22.85 0.08 1.37
CA GLN A 183 23.55 -1.11 1.85
C GLN A 183 22.64 -2.34 1.90
N TYR A 184 21.41 -2.15 2.32
CA TYR A 184 20.41 -3.20 2.37
C TYR A 184 20.00 -3.62 0.95
N ALA A 185 19.77 -2.65 0.08
CA ALA A 185 19.41 -2.86 -1.33
C ALA A 185 20.49 -3.65 -2.09
N LYS A 186 21.75 -3.37 -1.86
CA LYS A 186 22.86 -4.14 -2.45
C LYS A 186 22.77 -5.63 -2.18
N ARG A 187 22.41 -6.02 -0.98
CA ARG A 187 22.27 -7.43 -0.58
C ARG A 187 21.00 -8.04 -1.17
N ALA A 188 19.87 -7.34 -1.00
CA ALA A 188 18.56 -7.82 -1.43
C ALA A 188 18.48 -8.03 -2.95
N LEU A 189 19.02 -7.09 -3.74
CA LEU A 189 18.97 -7.13 -5.20
C LEU A 189 19.94 -8.16 -5.82
N ARG A 190 20.89 -8.68 -5.05
CA ARG A 190 21.77 -9.79 -5.49
C ARG A 190 21.16 -11.16 -5.23
N ASP A 191 20.18 -11.25 -4.36
CA ASP A 191 19.51 -12.49 -4.03
C ASP A 191 18.38 -12.76 -5.04
N LYS A 192 18.70 -13.55 -6.06
CA LYS A 192 17.75 -13.91 -7.13
C LYS A 192 16.53 -14.65 -6.61
N LYS A 193 16.70 -15.49 -5.60
CA LYS A 193 15.60 -16.23 -4.98
C LYS A 193 14.61 -15.25 -4.34
N ARG A 194 15.12 -14.28 -3.59
CA ARG A 194 14.31 -13.26 -2.94
C ARG A 194 13.58 -12.36 -3.96
N LEU A 195 14.25 -11.98 -5.05
CA LEU A 195 13.63 -11.21 -6.13
C LEU A 195 12.47 -11.97 -6.80
N ARG A 196 12.64 -13.27 -7.05
CA ARG A 196 11.56 -14.12 -7.57
C ARG A 196 10.38 -14.19 -6.62
N GLU A 197 10.63 -14.30 -5.32
CA GLU A 197 9.59 -14.30 -4.29
C GLU A 197 8.85 -12.98 -4.23
N PHE A 198 9.52 -11.83 -4.35
CA PHE A 198 8.88 -10.53 -4.48
C PHE A 198 7.95 -10.48 -5.68
N MET A 199 8.44 -10.85 -6.86
CA MET A 199 7.66 -10.81 -8.10
C MET A 199 6.44 -11.73 -8.00
N ARG A 200 6.61 -12.93 -7.49
CA ARG A 200 5.52 -13.90 -7.29
C ARG A 200 4.49 -13.40 -6.29
N SER A 201 4.92 -12.94 -5.12
CA SER A 201 4.03 -12.40 -4.09
C SER A 201 3.24 -11.19 -4.58
N VAL A 202 3.88 -10.26 -5.28
CA VAL A 202 3.21 -9.06 -5.81
C VAL A 202 2.22 -9.41 -6.92
N ARG A 203 2.54 -10.37 -7.78
CA ARG A 203 1.59 -10.87 -8.79
C ARG A 203 0.31 -11.41 -8.18
N ASP A 204 0.40 -12.10 -7.04
CA ASP A 204 -0.74 -12.73 -6.38
C ASP A 204 -1.61 -11.76 -5.58
N ILE A 205 -1.16 -10.52 -5.38
CA ILE A 205 -1.94 -9.52 -4.66
C ILE A 205 -3.10 -9.04 -5.52
N LYS A 206 -4.32 -9.26 -5.03
CA LYS A 206 -5.54 -8.80 -5.68
C LYS A 206 -5.86 -7.37 -5.27
N PRO A 207 -6.22 -6.48 -6.21
CA PRO A 207 -6.50 -5.08 -5.90
C PRO A 207 -7.86 -4.84 -5.23
N SER A 208 -8.75 -5.81 -5.23
CA SER A 208 -10.09 -5.77 -4.61
C SER A 208 -11.04 -4.73 -5.24
N TRP A 209 -11.05 -4.61 -6.56
CA TRP A 209 -12.03 -3.80 -7.28
C TRP A 209 -13.33 -4.57 -7.52
N GLU A 210 -14.48 -3.89 -7.43
CA GLU A 210 -15.79 -4.51 -7.60
C GLU A 210 -15.97 -5.16 -8.99
N ASN A 211 -15.45 -4.53 -10.05
CA ASN A 211 -15.60 -5.00 -11.42
C ASN A 211 -14.79 -6.27 -11.76
N GLU A 212 -13.86 -6.68 -10.93
CA GLU A 212 -13.05 -7.88 -11.17
C GLU A 212 -13.73 -9.19 -10.76
N LYS A 213 -14.86 -9.11 -10.04
CA LYS A 213 -15.64 -10.28 -9.64
C LYS A 213 -16.44 -10.91 -10.77
N ASN A 214 -16.67 -10.19 -11.86
CA ASN A 214 -17.50 -10.60 -12.99
C ASN A 214 -16.70 -11.23 -14.14
N ILE A 215 -15.40 -11.46 -13.96
CA ILE A 215 -14.53 -12.16 -14.90
C ILE A 215 -14.15 -13.50 -14.28
N SER A 216 -15.11 -14.39 -14.20
CA SER A 216 -14.89 -15.81 -13.94
C SER A 216 -14.98 -16.58 -15.26
#